data_ecfd1f420c8fb23cc0ba50a8edd2b56b
#
_entry.id   ecfd1f420c8fb23cc0ba50a8edd2b56b
#
_cell.length_a   1.000
_cell.length_b   1.000
_cell.length_c   1.000
_cell.angle_alpha   90.00
_cell.angle_beta   90.00
_cell.angle_gamma   90.00
#
_symmetry.space_group_name_H-M   'P 1'
#
loop_
_entity.id
_entity.type
_entity.pdbx_description
1 polymer ?
#
loop_
_entity_poly.entity_id
_entity_poly.type
_entity_poly.pdbx_seq_one_letter_code
_entity_poly.pdbx_strand_id
1 'polypeptide(L)'
;MRTRYFISFFVLAFVCCIGLFYNPEFAAPTSVNVNPADIAWMLTASGLVLLMTPGLSFFYGGMVSKKNIISTMLQSFVTLGVITVLYVCFGFSLCFGESFHGLIGNPLSFFMFKGVDLNTHPTLSPGIPFLLFAIFQLKFAIITPALITGSFAERVKFNAYLLFICLFSIFIYAPLAHWTWHPEGFLHKWGILDFAGGTVVHMSAGYAALAGAIILGSRKSFQDQQHVEPANIPFVILGTGMLWFGWFGFNAGSSLGANTTAVLAFATTVVASAAAMMAWIFFDAIRGKKVSAMGACIGAVVGLVAITPAAGFVTIPHALFIGFAASIISNLAVKAKDKYHLDDTLDVFPCHGLGGIVGMILTGVFAKDVGLFYGHTTTFLYHLLGLLIVSVYTFGGSYILYKLTEKVVPLRVSLQEEIDGLDYTQHGEVYKLKKPGQQ
;
A
#
# COMPACT_ATOMS: atom_id res chain seq x y z
N MET A 1 -29.52 -1.70 -11.36
CA MET A 1 -28.07 -2.04 -11.46
C MET A 1 -27.41 -1.48 -12.71
N ARG A 2 -27.98 -1.63 -13.91
CA ARG A 2 -27.36 -1.14 -15.18
C ARG A 2 -27.01 0.37 -15.19
N THR A 3 -27.86 1.25 -14.70
CA THR A 3 -27.69 2.71 -14.79
C THR A 3 -26.49 3.25 -14.02
N ARG A 4 -26.04 2.59 -12.96
CA ARG A 4 -24.95 3.07 -12.07
C ARG A 4 -23.55 2.96 -12.71
N TYR A 5 -23.34 1.98 -13.59
CA TYR A 5 -22.06 1.81 -14.28
C TYR A 5 -21.97 2.59 -15.60
N PHE A 6 -23.08 3.16 -16.10
CA PHE A 6 -23.06 3.97 -17.33
C PHE A 6 -22.12 5.18 -17.19
N ILE A 7 -22.21 5.90 -16.07
CA ILE A 7 -21.36 7.09 -15.85
C ILE A 7 -19.90 6.67 -15.85
N SER A 8 -19.53 5.63 -15.11
CA SER A 8 -18.14 5.15 -15.05
C SER A 8 -17.63 4.68 -16.40
N PHE A 9 -18.48 3.97 -17.19
CA PHE A 9 -18.15 3.53 -18.54
C PHE A 9 -17.93 4.73 -19.48
N PHE A 10 -18.83 5.72 -19.47
CA PHE A 10 -18.69 6.90 -20.32
C PHE A 10 -17.51 7.79 -19.91
N VAL A 11 -17.20 7.91 -18.61
CA VAL A 11 -15.99 8.58 -18.15
C VAL A 11 -14.75 7.87 -18.67
N LEU A 12 -14.68 6.54 -18.57
CA LEU A 12 -13.57 5.76 -19.13
C LEU A 12 -13.48 5.93 -20.64
N ALA A 13 -14.60 5.81 -21.35
CA ALA A 13 -14.64 5.99 -22.81
C ALA A 13 -14.18 7.40 -23.21
N PHE A 14 -14.62 8.44 -22.48
CA PHE A 14 -14.20 9.82 -22.71
C PHE A 14 -12.68 9.98 -22.49
N VAL A 15 -12.11 9.43 -21.41
CA VAL A 15 -10.67 9.44 -21.15
C VAL A 15 -9.91 8.74 -22.28
N CYS A 16 -10.39 7.58 -22.75
CA CYS A 16 -9.79 6.87 -23.89
C CYS A 16 -9.88 7.70 -25.20
N CYS A 17 -11.01 8.38 -25.42
CA CYS A 17 -11.17 9.26 -26.59
C CYS A 17 -10.23 10.48 -26.53
N ILE A 18 -10.00 11.07 -25.36
CA ILE A 18 -8.98 12.13 -25.19
C ILE A 18 -7.63 11.60 -25.65
N GLY A 19 -7.28 10.36 -25.29
CA GLY A 19 -6.03 9.71 -25.69
C GLY A 19 -5.84 9.57 -27.21
N LEU A 20 -6.93 9.51 -28.00
CA LEU A 20 -6.85 9.47 -29.46
C LEU A 20 -6.45 10.82 -30.08
N PHE A 21 -6.82 11.91 -29.43
CA PHE A 21 -6.56 13.26 -29.94
C PHE A 21 -5.35 13.92 -29.25
N TYR A 22 -4.92 13.35 -28.15
CA TYR A 22 -3.78 13.81 -27.40
C TYR A 22 -2.55 13.00 -27.84
N ASN A 23 -1.77 13.60 -28.75
CA ASN A 23 -0.53 13.00 -29.25
C ASN A 23 0.66 13.76 -28.66
N PRO A 24 1.17 13.37 -27.48
CA PRO A 24 2.39 13.96 -26.96
C PRO A 24 3.53 13.59 -27.91
N GLU A 25 4.30 14.57 -28.36
CA GLU A 25 5.54 14.27 -29.08
C GLU A 25 6.45 13.48 -28.13
N PHE A 26 6.71 12.22 -28.46
CA PHE A 26 7.79 11.45 -27.87
C PHE A 26 9.10 12.01 -28.42
N ALA A 27 9.84 12.75 -27.61
CA ALA A 27 11.18 13.18 -28.00
C ALA A 27 12.04 11.94 -28.33
N ALA A 28 12.71 11.96 -29.46
CA ALA A 28 13.67 10.92 -29.79
C ALA A 28 14.67 10.78 -28.65
N PRO A 29 15.05 9.56 -28.24
CA PRO A 29 16.03 9.37 -27.20
C PRO A 29 17.29 10.12 -27.56
N THR A 30 17.61 11.19 -26.82
CA THR A 30 18.93 11.80 -26.89
C THR A 30 19.90 10.75 -26.36
N SER A 31 21.08 10.63 -26.91
CA SER A 31 22.14 9.69 -26.52
C SER A 31 22.68 9.99 -25.12
N VAL A 32 21.80 10.07 -24.13
CA VAL A 32 22.16 10.17 -22.73
C VAL A 32 22.64 8.78 -22.32
N ASN A 33 23.81 8.72 -21.68
CA ASN A 33 24.40 7.51 -21.13
C ASN A 33 23.52 6.92 -20.01
N VAL A 34 22.39 6.34 -20.36
CA VAL A 34 21.56 5.59 -19.41
C VAL A 34 22.17 4.20 -19.26
N ASN A 35 22.49 3.80 -18.05
CA ASN A 35 23.08 2.49 -17.79
C ASN A 35 22.04 1.38 -18.07
N PRO A 36 22.30 0.46 -19.02
CA PRO A 36 21.38 -0.64 -19.31
C PRO A 36 21.08 -1.54 -18.10
N ALA A 37 22.01 -1.67 -17.15
CA ALA A 37 21.79 -2.42 -15.91
C ALA A 37 20.73 -1.76 -15.02
N ASP A 38 20.71 -0.42 -14.94
CA ASP A 38 19.68 0.33 -14.19
C ASP A 38 18.31 0.16 -14.84
N ILE A 39 18.23 0.22 -16.17
CA ILE A 39 16.97 -0.05 -16.89
C ILE A 39 16.49 -1.47 -16.62
N ALA A 40 17.37 -2.48 -16.78
CA ALA A 40 17.02 -3.88 -16.56
C ALA A 40 16.53 -4.12 -15.13
N TRP A 41 17.24 -3.55 -14.13
CA TRP A 41 16.83 -3.64 -12.75
C TRP A 41 15.46 -2.98 -12.51
N MET A 42 15.25 -1.77 -13.00
CA MET A 42 14.01 -1.03 -12.76
C MET A 42 12.80 -1.62 -13.49
N LEU A 43 12.98 -2.22 -14.69
CA LEU A 43 11.93 -3.01 -15.35
C LEU A 43 11.56 -4.23 -14.50
N THR A 44 12.57 -4.95 -14.02
CA THR A 44 12.37 -6.11 -13.14
C THR A 44 11.68 -5.70 -11.83
N ALA A 45 12.17 -4.66 -11.16
CA ALA A 45 11.59 -4.11 -9.94
C ALA A 45 10.12 -3.69 -10.14
N SER A 46 9.81 -3.02 -11.26
CA SER A 46 8.43 -2.65 -11.59
C SER A 46 7.51 -3.86 -11.75
N GLY A 47 8.00 -4.93 -12.37
CA GLY A 47 7.27 -6.22 -12.48
C GLY A 47 7.08 -6.89 -11.12
N LEU A 48 8.10 -6.89 -10.27
CA LEU A 48 8.05 -7.44 -8.92
C LEU A 48 7.02 -6.70 -8.05
N VAL A 49 6.98 -5.37 -8.10
CA VAL A 49 5.98 -4.59 -7.34
C VAL A 49 4.57 -4.80 -7.89
N LEU A 50 4.40 -4.96 -9.21
CA LEU A 50 3.10 -5.32 -9.77
C LEU A 50 2.58 -6.64 -9.20
N LEU A 51 3.46 -7.64 -9.02
CA LEU A 51 3.11 -8.94 -8.46
C LEU A 51 2.56 -8.85 -7.02
N MET A 52 2.90 -7.78 -6.28
CA MET A 52 2.40 -7.61 -4.91
C MET A 52 0.88 -7.44 -4.87
N THR A 53 0.27 -6.79 -5.86
CA THR A 53 -1.19 -6.58 -5.85
C THR A 53 -1.97 -7.90 -5.98
N PRO A 54 -1.71 -8.81 -6.94
CA PRO A 54 -2.29 -10.16 -6.90
C PRO A 54 -1.84 -10.96 -5.67
N GLY A 55 -0.61 -10.77 -5.17
CA GLY A 55 -0.15 -11.37 -3.92
C GLY A 55 -1.04 -10.98 -2.74
N LEU A 56 -1.37 -9.68 -2.63
CA LEU A 56 -2.30 -9.16 -1.62
C LEU A 56 -3.70 -9.75 -1.78
N SER A 57 -4.17 -9.91 -3.03
CA SER A 57 -5.46 -10.56 -3.30
C SER A 57 -5.53 -11.97 -2.72
N PHE A 58 -4.50 -12.78 -2.91
CA PHE A 58 -4.41 -14.13 -2.31
C PHE A 58 -4.27 -14.07 -0.79
N PHE A 59 -3.43 -13.15 -0.27
CA PHE A 59 -3.24 -12.99 1.17
C PHE A 59 -4.56 -12.65 1.88
N TYR A 60 -5.25 -11.62 1.44
CA TYR A 60 -6.52 -11.19 2.02
C TYR A 60 -7.66 -12.17 1.74
N GLY A 61 -7.77 -12.66 0.49
CA GLY A 61 -8.78 -13.62 0.10
C GLY A 61 -8.70 -14.93 0.86
N GLY A 62 -7.50 -15.35 1.26
CA GLY A 62 -7.31 -16.53 2.10
C GLY A 62 -7.75 -16.33 3.55
N MET A 63 -7.76 -15.09 4.06
CA MET A 63 -8.04 -14.75 5.45
C MET A 63 -9.54 -14.54 5.75
N VAL A 64 -10.32 -14.10 4.77
CA VAL A 64 -11.77 -13.86 4.92
C VAL A 64 -12.59 -15.14 4.93
N SER A 65 -13.89 -15.06 5.22
CA SER A 65 -14.81 -16.19 5.12
C SER A 65 -15.01 -16.66 3.66
N LYS A 66 -15.36 -17.95 3.47
CA LYS A 66 -15.50 -18.57 2.13
C LYS A 66 -16.47 -17.87 1.19
N LYS A 67 -17.45 -17.16 1.70
CA LYS A 67 -18.48 -16.45 0.94
C LYS A 67 -18.05 -15.04 0.50
N ASN A 68 -16.82 -14.62 0.83
CA ASN A 68 -16.30 -13.29 0.58
C ASN A 68 -14.92 -13.30 -0.10
N ILE A 69 -14.42 -14.47 -0.53
CA ILE A 69 -13.08 -14.63 -1.14
C ILE A 69 -12.96 -13.80 -2.41
N ILE A 70 -13.90 -14.03 -3.36
CA ILE A 70 -13.86 -13.44 -4.70
C ILE A 70 -14.00 -11.92 -4.60
N SER A 71 -14.95 -11.44 -3.80
CA SER A 71 -15.16 -10.02 -3.57
C SER A 71 -13.92 -9.34 -3.00
N THR A 72 -13.28 -9.95 -2.00
CA THR A 72 -12.07 -9.41 -1.37
C THR A 72 -10.88 -9.42 -2.35
N MET A 73 -10.70 -10.50 -3.10
CA MET A 73 -9.65 -10.59 -4.12
C MET A 73 -9.86 -9.56 -5.22
N LEU A 74 -11.10 -9.40 -5.71
CA LEU A 74 -11.44 -8.44 -6.76
C LEU A 74 -11.21 -7.00 -6.30
N GLN A 75 -11.54 -6.66 -5.05
CA GLN A 75 -11.27 -5.32 -4.48
C GLN A 75 -9.79 -4.96 -4.57
N SER A 76 -8.89 -5.87 -4.21
CA SER A 76 -7.45 -5.63 -4.37
C SER A 76 -7.03 -5.59 -5.84
N PHE A 77 -7.55 -6.52 -6.67
CA PHE A 77 -7.13 -6.66 -8.06
C PHE A 77 -7.60 -5.50 -8.96
N VAL A 78 -8.79 -4.96 -8.73
CA VAL A 78 -9.37 -3.89 -9.56
C VAL A 78 -8.60 -2.58 -9.46
N THR A 79 -7.81 -2.37 -8.39
CA THR A 79 -6.95 -1.18 -8.26
C THR A 79 -5.94 -1.09 -9.39
N LEU A 80 -5.49 -2.23 -9.94
CA LEU A 80 -4.60 -2.28 -11.11
C LEU A 80 -5.19 -1.49 -12.30
N GLY A 81 -6.49 -1.64 -12.56
CA GLY A 81 -7.17 -0.94 -13.64
C GLY A 81 -7.50 0.51 -13.29
N VAL A 82 -8.23 0.71 -12.20
CA VAL A 82 -8.77 2.02 -11.81
C VAL A 82 -7.64 3.03 -11.57
N ILE A 83 -6.65 2.64 -10.78
CA ILE A 83 -5.57 3.55 -10.41
C ILE A 83 -4.62 3.80 -11.59
N THR A 84 -4.38 2.81 -12.45
CA THR A 84 -3.55 3.02 -13.64
C THR A 84 -4.15 4.12 -14.54
N VAL A 85 -5.44 4.05 -14.84
CA VAL A 85 -6.10 5.07 -15.66
C VAL A 85 -6.03 6.44 -14.99
N LEU A 86 -6.37 6.52 -13.71
CA LEU A 86 -6.33 7.76 -12.93
C LEU A 86 -4.92 8.37 -12.89
N TYR A 87 -3.91 7.52 -12.71
CA TYR A 87 -2.52 7.93 -12.58
C TYR A 87 -1.95 8.50 -13.88
N VAL A 88 -2.26 7.87 -15.01
CA VAL A 88 -1.89 8.37 -16.34
C VAL A 88 -2.57 9.70 -16.62
N CYS A 89 -3.87 9.85 -16.27
CA CYS A 89 -4.59 11.08 -16.50
C CYS A 89 -3.96 12.27 -15.77
N PHE A 90 -3.79 12.17 -14.46
CA PHE A 90 -3.31 13.29 -13.63
C PHE A 90 -2.65 12.88 -12.32
N GLY A 91 -2.77 11.61 -11.89
CA GLY A 91 -2.19 11.17 -10.62
C GLY A 91 -0.68 11.32 -10.58
N PHE A 92 0.03 11.01 -11.67
CA PHE A 92 1.47 11.23 -11.76
C PHE A 92 1.82 12.72 -11.64
N SER A 93 1.06 13.59 -12.31
CA SER A 93 1.24 15.04 -12.19
C SER A 93 1.04 15.55 -10.76
N LEU A 94 0.02 15.04 -10.06
CA LEU A 94 -0.23 15.42 -8.67
C LEU A 94 0.90 14.99 -7.72
N CYS A 95 1.54 13.83 -7.99
CA CYS A 95 2.67 13.34 -7.21
C CYS A 95 3.98 14.07 -7.55
N PHE A 96 4.28 14.25 -8.84
CA PHE A 96 5.61 14.58 -9.33
C PHE A 96 5.65 15.79 -10.29
N GLY A 97 4.52 16.44 -10.54
CA GLY A 97 4.45 17.66 -11.35
C GLY A 97 5.06 18.87 -10.64
N GLU A 98 5.11 19.98 -11.35
CA GLU A 98 5.55 21.26 -10.82
C GLU A 98 4.90 21.55 -9.46
N SER A 99 5.72 21.83 -8.46
CA SER A 99 5.27 21.87 -7.07
C SER A 99 4.49 23.11 -6.74
N PHE A 100 3.29 22.95 -6.22
CA PHE A 100 2.53 24.04 -5.61
C PHE A 100 2.85 24.09 -4.11
N HIS A 101 3.79 24.98 -3.76
CA HIS A 101 4.25 25.24 -2.39
C HIS A 101 4.69 24.02 -1.58
N GLY A 102 5.17 22.95 -2.24
CA GLY A 102 5.59 21.71 -1.56
C GLY A 102 4.44 20.81 -1.11
N LEU A 103 3.18 21.15 -1.47
CA LEU A 103 1.99 20.45 -1.00
C LEU A 103 1.41 19.47 -2.03
N ILE A 104 1.47 19.82 -3.31
CA ILE A 104 0.91 18.99 -4.39
C ILE A 104 1.50 19.42 -5.74
N GLY A 105 1.60 18.51 -6.69
CA GLY A 105 2.01 18.82 -8.05
C GLY A 105 0.87 19.43 -8.87
N ASN A 106 1.22 20.27 -9.85
CA ASN A 106 0.28 20.82 -10.81
C ASN A 106 -0.30 19.70 -11.68
N PRO A 107 -1.64 19.48 -11.69
CA PRO A 107 -2.28 18.37 -12.41
C PRO A 107 -2.04 18.36 -13.93
N LEU A 108 -1.65 19.50 -14.50
CA LEU A 108 -1.39 19.64 -15.93
C LEU A 108 0.07 19.45 -16.34
N SER A 109 1.02 19.34 -15.39
CA SER A 109 2.46 19.19 -15.69
C SER A 109 2.74 17.99 -16.58
N PHE A 110 2.17 16.85 -16.25
CA PHE A 110 2.33 15.59 -16.97
C PHE A 110 0.97 14.96 -17.33
N PHE A 111 -0.04 15.78 -17.58
CA PHE A 111 -1.38 15.32 -17.95
C PHE A 111 -1.30 14.33 -19.12
N MET A 112 -1.94 13.16 -19.00
CA MET A 112 -1.86 12.06 -19.97
C MET A 112 -0.42 11.67 -20.32
N PHE A 113 0.50 11.74 -19.34
CA PHE A 113 1.94 11.49 -19.51
C PHE A 113 2.64 12.42 -20.53
N LYS A 114 2.12 13.64 -20.72
CA LYS A 114 2.81 14.66 -21.52
C LYS A 114 4.22 14.90 -21.00
N GLY A 115 5.24 14.77 -21.86
CA GLY A 115 6.64 14.95 -21.51
C GLY A 115 7.22 13.84 -20.63
N VAL A 116 6.50 12.74 -20.43
CA VAL A 116 6.98 11.53 -19.74
C VAL A 116 7.45 10.55 -20.83
N ASP A 117 8.68 10.70 -21.26
CA ASP A 117 9.25 10.01 -22.40
C ASP A 117 10.43 9.07 -22.03
N LEU A 118 11.21 8.66 -23.02
CA LEU A 118 12.35 7.76 -22.88
C LEU A 118 13.64 8.46 -22.46
N ASN A 119 13.64 9.80 -22.36
CA ASN A 119 14.76 10.56 -21.82
C ASN A 119 14.74 10.55 -20.30
N THR A 120 15.88 10.89 -19.68
CA THR A 120 15.97 11.10 -18.24
C THR A 120 15.34 12.43 -17.83
N HIS A 121 14.80 12.51 -16.60
CA HIS A 121 14.39 13.78 -16.02
C HIS A 121 15.48 14.28 -15.05
N PRO A 122 15.95 15.53 -15.17
CA PRO A 122 17.16 15.98 -14.48
C PRO A 122 17.10 15.86 -12.94
N THR A 123 15.93 15.98 -12.35
CA THR A 123 15.74 15.93 -10.88
C THR A 123 15.03 14.67 -10.40
N LEU A 124 14.00 14.19 -11.13
CA LEU A 124 13.16 13.06 -10.69
C LEU A 124 13.75 11.71 -11.07
N SER A 125 14.41 11.61 -12.23
CA SER A 125 14.98 10.35 -12.73
C SER A 125 16.27 10.57 -13.53
N PRO A 126 17.34 11.09 -12.91
CA PRO A 126 18.55 11.43 -13.65
C PRO A 126 19.30 10.22 -14.22
N GLY A 127 19.07 9.01 -13.69
CA GLY A 127 19.77 7.78 -14.06
C GLY A 127 18.97 6.83 -14.94
N ILE A 128 17.63 7.03 -15.07
CA ILE A 128 16.74 6.13 -15.81
C ILE A 128 15.73 6.92 -16.66
N PRO A 129 15.15 6.31 -17.72
CA PRO A 129 14.10 6.94 -18.50
C PRO A 129 12.94 7.43 -17.61
N PHE A 130 12.44 8.63 -17.88
CA PHE A 130 11.37 9.22 -17.07
C PHE A 130 10.07 8.41 -17.11
N LEU A 131 9.78 7.79 -18.25
CA LEU A 131 8.67 6.86 -18.39
C LEU A 131 8.82 5.65 -17.44
N LEU A 132 10.03 5.10 -17.32
CA LEU A 132 10.28 3.97 -16.42
C LEU A 132 10.11 4.36 -14.95
N PHE A 133 10.57 5.55 -14.56
CA PHE A 133 10.30 6.13 -13.24
C PHE A 133 8.78 6.25 -12.98
N ALA A 134 8.03 6.83 -13.92
CA ALA A 134 6.59 7.01 -13.79
C ALA A 134 5.86 5.66 -13.63
N ILE A 135 6.24 4.64 -14.42
CA ILE A 135 5.65 3.29 -14.34
C ILE A 135 6.05 2.57 -13.04
N PHE A 136 7.25 2.79 -12.51
CA PHE A 136 7.64 2.27 -11.21
C PHE A 136 6.80 2.90 -10.09
N GLN A 137 6.70 4.21 -10.05
CA GLN A 137 5.91 4.96 -9.06
C GLN A 137 4.41 4.64 -9.14
N LEU A 138 3.88 4.34 -10.33
CA LEU A 138 2.51 3.85 -10.50
C LEU A 138 2.21 2.60 -9.64
N LYS A 139 3.18 1.70 -9.45
CA LYS A 139 2.94 0.47 -8.69
C LYS A 139 2.67 0.76 -7.21
N PHE A 140 3.29 1.78 -6.66
CA PHE A 140 3.02 2.26 -5.29
C PHE A 140 1.64 2.90 -5.17
N ALA A 141 1.25 3.69 -6.16
CA ALA A 141 -0.09 4.27 -6.23
C ALA A 141 -1.19 3.20 -6.30
N ILE A 142 -0.95 2.06 -6.98
CA ILE A 142 -1.87 0.94 -7.10
C ILE A 142 -2.01 0.18 -5.79
N ILE A 143 -0.89 -0.22 -5.17
CA ILE A 143 -0.93 -1.10 -3.99
C ILE A 143 -1.49 -0.40 -2.76
N THR A 144 -1.26 0.90 -2.60
CA THR A 144 -1.64 1.64 -1.39
C THR A 144 -3.15 1.57 -1.11
N PRO A 145 -4.07 1.93 -2.02
CA PRO A 145 -5.50 1.79 -1.78
C PRO A 145 -5.96 0.33 -1.71
N ALA A 146 -5.25 -0.62 -2.35
CA ALA A 146 -5.54 -2.04 -2.23
C ALA A 146 -5.35 -2.55 -0.79
N LEU A 147 -4.35 -2.06 -0.05
CA LEU A 147 -4.11 -2.44 1.35
C LEU A 147 -5.29 -2.09 2.26
N ILE A 148 -6.00 -1.00 1.99
CA ILE A 148 -7.12 -0.53 2.84
C ILE A 148 -8.27 -1.55 2.88
N THR A 149 -8.44 -2.33 1.81
CA THR A 149 -9.56 -3.27 1.65
C THR A 149 -9.69 -4.27 2.79
N GLY A 150 -8.56 -4.68 3.37
CA GLY A 150 -8.53 -5.62 4.48
C GLY A 150 -9.32 -5.16 5.71
N SER A 151 -9.40 -3.86 5.95
CA SER A 151 -10.04 -3.30 7.15
C SER A 151 -11.56 -3.43 7.15
N PHE A 152 -12.21 -3.29 5.99
CA PHE A 152 -13.66 -3.33 5.85
C PHE A 152 -14.13 -4.49 4.95
N ALA A 153 -13.28 -5.49 4.76
CA ALA A 153 -13.65 -6.71 4.08
C ALA A 153 -14.98 -7.29 4.63
N GLU A 154 -15.71 -7.96 3.78
CA GLU A 154 -16.99 -8.63 4.08
C GLU A 154 -18.20 -7.70 4.32
N ARG A 155 -18.04 -6.34 4.25
CA ARG A 155 -19.17 -5.43 4.52
C ARG A 155 -19.24 -4.17 3.67
N VAL A 156 -18.26 -3.90 2.80
CA VAL A 156 -18.27 -2.72 1.93
C VAL A 156 -18.97 -2.98 0.61
N LYS A 157 -19.73 -2.00 0.11
CA LYS A 157 -20.27 -2.05 -1.26
C LYS A 157 -19.18 -1.82 -2.29
N PHE A 158 -19.13 -2.64 -3.31
CA PHE A 158 -18.09 -2.57 -4.34
C PHE A 158 -18.03 -1.20 -5.04
N ASN A 159 -19.17 -0.60 -5.38
CA ASN A 159 -19.21 0.72 -6.02
C ASN A 159 -18.72 1.86 -5.10
N ALA A 160 -19.04 1.78 -3.82
CA ALA A 160 -18.57 2.74 -2.83
C ALA A 160 -17.04 2.64 -2.66
N TYR A 161 -16.53 1.41 -2.65
CA TYR A 161 -15.10 1.15 -2.64
C TYR A 161 -14.40 1.78 -3.86
N LEU A 162 -14.93 1.58 -5.09
CA LEU A 162 -14.33 2.17 -6.29
C LEU A 162 -14.27 3.70 -6.23
N LEU A 163 -15.32 4.36 -5.76
CA LEU A 163 -15.33 5.80 -5.58
C LEU A 163 -14.32 6.24 -4.52
N PHE A 164 -14.30 5.54 -3.38
CA PHE A 164 -13.37 5.88 -2.30
C PHE A 164 -11.91 5.78 -2.71
N ILE A 165 -11.49 4.73 -3.44
CA ILE A 165 -10.08 4.60 -3.85
C ILE A 165 -9.66 5.68 -4.85
N CYS A 166 -10.56 6.14 -5.72
CA CYS A 166 -10.29 7.29 -6.58
C CYS A 166 -10.04 8.56 -5.76
N LEU A 167 -10.93 8.85 -4.81
CA LEU A 167 -10.81 10.02 -3.93
C LEU A 167 -9.55 9.92 -3.04
N PHE A 168 -9.30 8.75 -2.46
CA PHE A 168 -8.10 8.51 -1.66
C PHE A 168 -6.82 8.74 -2.47
N SER A 169 -6.75 8.24 -3.70
CA SER A 169 -5.57 8.38 -4.55
C SER A 169 -5.28 9.85 -4.89
N ILE A 170 -6.32 10.65 -5.10
CA ILE A 170 -6.20 12.08 -5.44
C ILE A 170 -5.87 12.91 -4.19
N PHE A 171 -6.62 12.71 -3.11
CA PHE A 171 -6.61 13.64 -1.97
C PHE A 171 -5.77 13.17 -0.79
N ILE A 172 -5.31 11.92 -0.76
CA ILE A 172 -4.43 11.42 0.31
C ILE A 172 -3.11 10.95 -0.26
N TYR A 173 -3.14 9.96 -1.18
CA TYR A 173 -1.91 9.36 -1.69
C TYR A 173 -1.05 10.36 -2.46
N ALA A 174 -1.61 11.08 -3.43
CA ALA A 174 -0.83 11.97 -4.27
C ALA A 174 -0.17 13.12 -3.49
N PRO A 175 -0.85 13.82 -2.57
CA PRO A 175 -0.19 14.79 -1.70
C PRO A 175 0.93 14.18 -0.86
N LEU A 176 0.72 13.02 -0.23
CA LEU A 176 1.75 12.38 0.59
C LEU A 176 2.98 11.97 -0.23
N ALA A 177 2.78 11.45 -1.45
CA ALA A 177 3.87 11.14 -2.37
C ALA A 177 4.64 12.40 -2.75
N HIS A 178 3.95 13.50 -3.01
CA HIS A 178 4.56 14.80 -3.28
C HIS A 178 5.35 15.32 -2.08
N TRP A 179 4.76 15.31 -0.88
CA TRP A 179 5.43 15.79 0.33
C TRP A 179 6.73 15.07 0.63
N THR A 180 6.73 13.75 0.39
CA THR A 180 7.80 12.85 0.86
C THR A 180 8.84 12.56 -0.21
N TRP A 181 8.44 12.41 -1.47
CA TRP A 181 9.34 11.95 -2.54
C TRP A 181 9.66 13.01 -3.59
N HIS A 182 8.84 14.06 -3.73
CA HIS A 182 9.18 15.14 -4.63
C HIS A 182 10.28 16.02 -4.02
N PRO A 183 11.33 16.44 -4.78
CA PRO A 183 12.42 17.28 -4.25
C PRO A 183 11.94 18.59 -3.60
N GLU A 184 10.81 19.15 -4.11
CA GLU A 184 10.19 20.35 -3.56
C GLU A 184 9.20 20.06 -2.42
N GLY A 185 8.89 18.80 -2.11
CA GLY A 185 7.98 18.40 -1.04
C GLY A 185 8.47 18.87 0.33
N PHE A 186 7.57 19.35 1.18
CA PHE A 186 7.99 19.96 2.44
C PHE A 186 8.58 18.95 3.43
N LEU A 187 8.09 17.68 3.47
CA LEU A 187 8.67 16.63 4.30
C LEU A 187 10.06 16.23 3.79
N HIS A 188 10.24 16.17 2.47
CA HIS A 188 11.52 15.93 1.84
C HIS A 188 12.54 17.04 2.20
N LYS A 189 12.13 18.30 2.08
CA LYS A 189 12.98 19.47 2.44
C LYS A 189 13.33 19.53 3.93
N TRP A 190 12.50 18.96 4.80
CA TRP A 190 12.82 18.82 6.24
C TRP A 190 13.79 17.68 6.53
N GLY A 191 14.18 16.90 5.50
CA GLY A 191 15.08 15.77 5.66
C GLY A 191 14.45 14.53 6.29
N ILE A 192 13.13 14.39 6.18
CA ILE A 192 12.44 13.16 6.59
C ILE A 192 12.81 12.05 5.61
N LEU A 193 13.32 10.96 6.14
CA LEU A 193 13.75 9.78 5.41
C LEU A 193 12.61 8.77 5.32
N ASP A 194 12.14 8.52 4.11
CA ASP A 194 11.17 7.46 3.83
C ASP A 194 11.55 6.80 2.51
N PHE A 195 12.35 5.73 2.61
CA PHE A 195 13.01 5.11 1.47
C PHE A 195 12.05 4.59 0.41
N ALA A 196 11.00 3.89 0.85
CA ALA A 196 10.08 3.24 -0.07
C ALA A 196 8.59 3.37 0.32
N GLY A 197 8.22 4.17 1.34
CA GLY A 197 6.81 4.46 1.59
C GLY A 197 6.27 4.05 2.96
N GLY A 198 7.06 4.19 4.01
CA GLY A 198 6.57 4.04 5.38
C GLY A 198 5.39 4.97 5.68
N THR A 199 5.50 6.25 5.28
CA THR A 199 4.43 7.24 5.39
C THR A 199 3.44 7.14 4.22
N VAL A 200 3.95 7.17 2.99
CA VAL A 200 3.16 7.29 1.75
C VAL A 200 2.27 6.08 1.51
N VAL A 201 2.76 4.87 1.81
CA VAL A 201 2.03 3.62 1.57
C VAL A 201 1.44 3.06 2.86
N HIS A 202 2.29 2.77 3.86
CA HIS A 202 1.85 1.97 5.00
C HIS A 202 1.07 2.76 6.03
N MET A 203 1.56 3.92 6.46
CA MET A 203 0.80 4.77 7.37
C MET A 203 -0.48 5.28 6.73
N SER A 204 -0.42 5.71 5.46
CA SER A 204 -1.59 6.22 4.76
C SER A 204 -2.68 5.15 4.63
N ALA A 205 -2.34 3.94 4.19
CA ALA A 205 -3.27 2.83 4.12
C ALA A 205 -3.78 2.43 5.53
N GLY A 206 -2.91 2.36 6.53
CA GLY A 206 -3.28 1.99 7.89
C GLY A 206 -4.25 2.97 8.55
N TYR A 207 -4.00 4.27 8.46
CA TYR A 207 -4.92 5.27 9.01
C TYR A 207 -6.24 5.37 8.24
N ALA A 208 -6.21 5.21 6.91
CA ALA A 208 -7.43 5.13 6.12
C ALA A 208 -8.24 3.87 6.46
N ALA A 209 -7.57 2.76 6.72
CA ALA A 209 -8.17 1.53 7.21
C ALA A 209 -8.85 1.73 8.57
N LEU A 210 -8.18 2.39 9.52
CA LEU A 210 -8.74 2.72 10.83
C LEU A 210 -10.00 3.59 10.71
N ALA A 211 -9.95 4.65 9.88
CA ALA A 211 -11.11 5.50 9.62
C ALA A 211 -12.27 4.71 8.98
N GLY A 212 -11.97 3.82 8.04
CA GLY A 212 -12.94 2.93 7.39
C GLY A 212 -13.58 1.96 8.36
N ALA A 213 -12.80 1.31 9.24
CA ALA A 213 -13.31 0.41 10.26
C ALA A 213 -14.30 1.11 11.21
N ILE A 214 -13.98 2.34 11.64
CA ILE A 214 -14.82 3.14 12.51
C ILE A 214 -16.14 3.53 11.81
N ILE A 215 -16.07 4.00 10.58
CA ILE A 215 -17.26 4.52 9.85
C ILE A 215 -18.20 3.38 9.42
N LEU A 216 -17.66 2.29 8.89
CA LEU A 216 -18.49 1.15 8.48
C LEU A 216 -19.02 0.37 9.68
N GLY A 217 -18.41 0.48 10.86
CA GLY A 217 -18.79 -0.25 12.06
C GLY A 217 -18.49 -1.76 11.97
N SER A 218 -18.80 -2.49 13.04
CA SER A 218 -18.47 -3.91 13.17
C SER A 218 -19.38 -4.81 12.34
N ARG A 219 -18.83 -5.91 11.81
CA ARG A 219 -19.58 -6.98 11.15
C ARG A 219 -20.52 -7.67 12.14
N LYS A 220 -21.59 -8.26 11.64
CA LYS A 220 -22.51 -9.02 12.47
C LYS A 220 -21.82 -10.19 13.16
N SER A 221 -20.97 -10.94 12.46
CA SER A 221 -20.19 -12.03 13.02
C SER A 221 -19.26 -11.57 14.16
N PHE A 222 -18.68 -10.38 14.05
CA PHE A 222 -17.84 -9.80 15.10
C PHE A 222 -18.67 -9.38 16.32
N GLN A 223 -19.83 -8.76 16.10
CA GLN A 223 -20.76 -8.39 17.19
C GLN A 223 -21.26 -9.61 17.93
N ASP A 224 -21.59 -10.69 17.22
CA ASP A 224 -22.06 -11.95 17.78
C ASP A 224 -20.92 -12.84 18.34
N GLN A 225 -19.67 -12.35 18.32
CA GLN A 225 -18.47 -13.07 18.75
C GLN A 225 -18.32 -14.44 18.07
N GLN A 226 -18.78 -14.55 16.82
CA GLN A 226 -18.63 -15.77 16.04
C GLN A 226 -17.20 -15.97 15.59
N HIS A 227 -16.68 -17.17 15.77
CA HIS A 227 -15.39 -17.53 15.20
C HIS A 227 -15.52 -17.71 13.68
N VAL A 228 -14.88 -16.83 12.92
CA VAL A 228 -14.82 -16.94 11.46
C VAL A 228 -13.51 -17.61 11.09
N GLU A 229 -13.61 -18.83 10.55
CA GLU A 229 -12.41 -19.53 10.06
C GLU A 229 -11.91 -18.89 8.75
N PRO A 230 -10.59 -18.72 8.60
CA PRO A 230 -9.97 -18.32 7.33
C PRO A 230 -10.33 -19.29 6.21
N ALA A 231 -10.71 -18.75 5.06
CA ALA A 231 -11.22 -19.58 3.96
C ALA A 231 -10.17 -20.52 3.36
N ASN A 232 -8.90 -20.06 3.30
CA ASN A 232 -7.84 -20.83 2.64
C ASN A 232 -6.43 -20.42 3.12
N ILE A 233 -5.90 -21.10 4.13
CA ILE A 233 -4.54 -20.84 4.64
C ILE A 233 -3.44 -21.03 3.57
N PRO A 234 -3.47 -22.04 2.67
CA PRO A 234 -2.55 -22.10 1.54
C PRO A 234 -2.52 -20.83 0.68
N PHE A 235 -3.67 -20.16 0.45
CA PHE A 235 -3.70 -18.86 -0.25
C PHE A 235 -2.99 -17.77 0.53
N VAL A 236 -3.12 -17.76 1.86
CA VAL A 236 -2.40 -16.80 2.72
C VAL A 236 -0.89 -16.98 2.58
N ILE A 237 -0.42 -18.24 2.61
CA ILE A 237 1.02 -18.56 2.45
C ILE A 237 1.51 -18.14 1.05
N LEU A 238 0.77 -18.49 0.00
CA LEU A 238 1.11 -18.11 -1.37
C LEU A 238 1.16 -16.59 -1.53
N GLY A 239 0.12 -15.90 -1.06
CA GLY A 239 0.04 -14.43 -1.10
C GLY A 239 1.19 -13.77 -0.34
N THR A 240 1.55 -14.29 0.84
CA THR A 240 2.71 -13.83 1.60
C THR A 240 4.01 -14.00 0.82
N GLY A 241 4.20 -15.16 0.18
CA GLY A 241 5.38 -15.41 -0.65
C GLY A 241 5.48 -14.44 -1.85
N MET A 242 4.36 -14.18 -2.53
CA MET A 242 4.29 -13.20 -3.62
C MET A 242 4.56 -11.78 -3.13
N LEU A 243 4.01 -11.39 -1.98
CA LEU A 243 4.27 -10.10 -1.34
C LEU A 243 5.75 -9.95 -0.98
N TRP A 244 6.33 -10.95 -0.33
CA TRP A 244 7.75 -10.92 0.07
C TRP A 244 8.66 -10.80 -1.14
N PHE A 245 8.44 -11.62 -2.16
CA PHE A 245 9.20 -11.58 -3.41
C PHE A 245 9.07 -10.23 -4.13
N GLY A 246 7.86 -9.70 -4.21
CA GLY A 246 7.60 -8.37 -4.77
C GLY A 246 8.26 -7.23 -3.98
N TRP A 247 8.42 -7.42 -2.67
CA TRP A 247 9.02 -6.41 -1.81
C TRP A 247 10.52 -6.17 -2.07
N PHE A 248 11.18 -7.09 -2.71
CA PHE A 248 12.54 -6.86 -3.21
C PHE A 248 12.55 -5.75 -4.28
N GLY A 249 11.60 -5.80 -5.21
CA GLY A 249 11.40 -4.70 -6.15
C GLY A 249 10.91 -3.41 -5.47
N PHE A 250 10.04 -3.55 -4.48
CA PHE A 250 9.47 -2.42 -3.74
C PHE A 250 10.56 -1.60 -3.03
N ASN A 251 11.38 -2.24 -2.21
CA ASN A 251 12.43 -1.60 -1.44
C ASN A 251 13.70 -1.37 -2.27
N ALA A 252 14.30 -2.42 -2.85
CA ALA A 252 15.55 -2.24 -3.57
C ALA A 252 15.39 -1.49 -4.91
N GLY A 253 14.19 -1.55 -5.53
CA GLY A 253 13.86 -0.71 -6.69
C GLY A 253 13.77 0.78 -6.35
N SER A 254 13.46 1.15 -5.11
CA SER A 254 13.40 2.56 -4.67
C SER A 254 14.77 3.26 -4.65
N SER A 255 15.86 2.52 -4.85
CA SER A 255 17.18 3.10 -5.14
C SER A 255 17.30 3.70 -6.56
N LEU A 256 16.30 3.47 -7.42
CA LEU A 256 16.21 3.92 -8.82
C LEU A 256 17.40 3.47 -9.70
N GLY A 257 18.09 2.37 -9.36
CA GLY A 257 19.20 1.83 -10.13
C GLY A 257 19.80 0.57 -9.51
N ALA A 258 20.64 -0.14 -10.26
CA ALA A 258 21.41 -1.31 -9.85
C ALA A 258 22.70 -0.89 -9.11
N ASN A 259 22.54 -0.38 -7.90
CA ASN A 259 23.62 0.21 -7.11
C ASN A 259 23.75 -0.44 -5.73
N THR A 260 24.76 -0.03 -4.94
CA THR A 260 25.02 -0.57 -3.60
C THR A 260 23.87 -0.33 -2.62
N THR A 261 23.12 0.77 -2.78
CA THR A 261 21.92 1.05 -1.98
C THR A 261 20.81 0.02 -2.27
N ALA A 262 20.64 -0.39 -3.54
CA ALA A 262 19.73 -1.49 -3.88
C ALA A 262 20.11 -2.79 -3.18
N VAL A 263 21.40 -3.14 -3.17
CA VAL A 263 21.92 -4.34 -2.47
C VAL A 263 21.64 -4.26 -0.97
N LEU A 264 21.90 -3.11 -0.34
CA LEU A 264 21.61 -2.90 1.08
C LEU A 264 20.11 -3.04 1.36
N ALA A 265 19.26 -2.36 0.58
CA ALA A 265 17.81 -2.41 0.76
C ALA A 265 17.24 -3.82 0.54
N PHE A 266 17.78 -4.59 -0.39
CA PHE A 266 17.44 -5.99 -0.57
C PHE A 266 17.77 -6.82 0.68
N ALA A 267 18.99 -6.70 1.20
CA ALA A 267 19.47 -7.45 2.35
C ALA A 267 18.70 -7.11 3.63
N THR A 268 18.49 -5.82 3.92
CA THR A 268 17.72 -5.36 5.09
C THR A 268 16.27 -5.82 5.03
N THR A 269 15.66 -5.89 3.83
CA THR A 269 14.31 -6.40 3.61
C THR A 269 14.19 -7.87 3.97
N VAL A 270 15.12 -8.73 3.51
CA VAL A 270 15.17 -10.14 3.88
C VAL A 270 15.25 -10.32 5.39
N VAL A 271 16.20 -9.63 5.99
CA VAL A 271 16.56 -9.82 7.40
C VAL A 271 15.46 -9.34 8.35
N ALA A 272 14.88 -8.16 8.08
CA ALA A 272 13.79 -7.64 8.93
C ALA A 272 12.54 -8.51 8.85
N SER A 273 12.17 -8.97 7.65
CA SER A 273 11.02 -9.86 7.48
C SER A 273 11.20 -11.20 8.20
N ALA A 274 12.37 -11.81 8.07
CA ALA A 274 12.69 -13.07 8.75
C ALA A 274 12.66 -12.90 10.28
N ALA A 275 13.28 -11.84 10.80
CA ALA A 275 13.28 -11.54 12.23
C ALA A 275 11.87 -11.33 12.77
N ALA A 276 11.03 -10.58 12.05
CA ALA A 276 9.64 -10.30 12.43
C ALA A 276 8.78 -11.57 12.41
N MET A 277 8.93 -12.43 11.39
CA MET A 277 8.24 -13.73 11.31
C MET A 277 8.56 -14.58 12.54
N MET A 278 9.84 -14.74 12.85
CA MET A 278 10.27 -15.56 14.00
C MET A 278 9.82 -14.94 15.32
N ALA A 279 9.93 -13.62 15.47
CA ALA A 279 9.46 -12.93 16.66
C ALA A 279 7.95 -13.13 16.89
N TRP A 280 7.12 -13.04 15.84
CA TRP A 280 5.68 -13.25 15.94
C TRP A 280 5.32 -14.64 16.46
N ILE A 281 5.84 -15.69 15.81
CA ILE A 281 5.50 -17.07 16.18
C ILE A 281 6.01 -17.46 17.56
N PHE A 282 7.21 -17.00 17.95
CA PHE A 282 7.75 -17.25 19.28
C PHE A 282 7.01 -16.46 20.34
N PHE A 283 6.65 -15.22 20.08
CA PHE A 283 5.86 -14.42 21.02
C PHE A 283 4.46 -14.99 21.23
N ASP A 284 3.80 -15.50 20.17
CA ASP A 284 2.55 -16.24 20.31
C ASP A 284 2.71 -17.52 21.14
N ALA A 285 3.80 -18.29 20.93
CA ALA A 285 4.09 -19.50 21.68
C ALA A 285 4.34 -19.21 23.17
N ILE A 286 5.13 -18.18 23.52
CA ILE A 286 5.37 -17.73 24.91
C ILE A 286 4.05 -17.37 25.61
N ARG A 287 3.08 -16.86 24.86
CA ARG A 287 1.74 -16.48 25.37
C ARG A 287 0.74 -17.65 25.36
N GLY A 288 1.21 -18.88 25.15
CA GLY A 288 0.41 -20.09 25.19
C GLY A 288 -0.45 -20.35 23.95
N LYS A 289 -0.25 -19.61 22.86
CA LYS A 289 -0.89 -19.88 21.59
C LYS A 289 -0.10 -20.96 20.79
N LYS A 290 -0.80 -21.72 19.95
CA LYS A 290 -0.14 -22.59 18.98
C LYS A 290 0.56 -21.76 17.91
N VAL A 291 1.74 -22.17 17.50
CA VAL A 291 2.40 -21.64 16.30
C VAL A 291 1.52 -21.90 15.09
N SER A 292 1.26 -20.87 14.31
CA SER A 292 0.36 -20.95 13.16
C SER A 292 0.99 -20.39 11.89
N ALA A 293 0.58 -20.93 10.75
CA ALA A 293 0.95 -20.40 9.44
C ALA A 293 0.49 -18.92 9.26
N MET A 294 -0.72 -18.61 9.75
CA MET A 294 -1.26 -17.25 9.74
C MET A 294 -0.34 -16.29 10.50
N GLY A 295 0.06 -16.63 11.73
CA GLY A 295 0.97 -15.81 12.53
C GLY A 295 2.33 -15.61 11.87
N ALA A 296 2.89 -16.65 11.25
CA ALA A 296 4.13 -16.57 10.49
C ALA A 296 3.99 -15.59 9.29
N CYS A 297 2.90 -15.71 8.53
CA CYS A 297 2.62 -14.85 7.38
C CYS A 297 2.44 -13.38 7.78
N ILE A 298 1.63 -13.11 8.81
CA ILE A 298 1.42 -11.74 9.32
C ILE A 298 2.73 -11.15 9.85
N GLY A 299 3.48 -11.93 10.64
CA GLY A 299 4.79 -11.48 11.15
C GLY A 299 5.77 -11.12 10.03
N ALA A 300 5.84 -11.94 8.96
CA ALA A 300 6.68 -11.64 7.80
C ALA A 300 6.29 -10.30 7.16
N VAL A 301 4.99 -10.09 6.90
CA VAL A 301 4.49 -8.84 6.29
C VAL A 301 4.77 -7.62 7.20
N VAL A 302 4.60 -7.74 8.51
CA VAL A 302 4.92 -6.64 9.45
C VAL A 302 6.40 -6.25 9.38
N GLY A 303 7.31 -7.22 9.25
CA GLY A 303 8.73 -6.94 9.07
C GLY A 303 9.04 -6.21 7.77
N LEU A 304 8.35 -6.61 6.67
CA LEU A 304 8.45 -5.93 5.36
C LEU A 304 7.97 -4.49 5.45
N VAL A 305 6.84 -4.26 6.12
CA VAL A 305 6.28 -2.92 6.36
C VAL A 305 7.24 -2.05 7.14
N ALA A 306 7.74 -2.54 8.27
CA ALA A 306 8.55 -1.74 9.18
C ALA A 306 9.93 -1.39 8.62
N ILE A 307 10.51 -2.24 7.78
CA ILE A 307 11.80 -1.94 7.14
C ILE A 307 11.66 -1.00 5.95
N THR A 308 10.48 -0.87 5.36
CA THR A 308 10.24 -0.08 4.14
C THR A 308 10.79 1.34 4.21
N PRO A 309 10.56 2.16 5.25
CA PRO A 309 11.15 3.50 5.33
C PRO A 309 12.66 3.50 5.57
N ALA A 310 13.21 2.43 6.12
CA ALA A 310 14.59 2.34 6.59
C ALA A 310 15.52 1.61 5.61
N ALA A 311 14.99 0.86 4.65
CA ALA A 311 15.68 -0.20 3.93
C ALA A 311 17.05 0.22 3.33
N GLY A 312 17.14 1.40 2.73
CA GLY A 312 18.40 1.93 2.16
C GLY A 312 19.26 2.74 3.14
N PHE A 313 18.81 2.92 4.39
CA PHE A 313 19.44 3.84 5.33
C PHE A 313 20.06 3.18 6.55
N VAL A 314 19.70 1.93 6.86
CA VAL A 314 20.13 1.26 8.10
C VAL A 314 21.06 0.08 7.84
N THR A 315 21.81 -0.33 8.87
CA THR A 315 22.65 -1.53 8.81
C THR A 315 21.85 -2.81 9.01
N ILE A 316 22.44 -3.97 8.67
CA ILE A 316 21.81 -5.28 8.85
C ILE A 316 21.43 -5.58 10.32
N PRO A 317 22.29 -5.31 11.33
CA PRO A 317 21.89 -5.49 12.73
C PRO A 317 20.69 -4.62 13.14
N HIS A 318 20.62 -3.38 12.65
CA HIS A 318 19.48 -2.50 12.92
C HIS A 318 18.19 -3.02 12.23
N ALA A 319 18.31 -3.60 11.03
CA ALA A 319 17.17 -4.21 10.35
C ALA A 319 16.59 -5.40 11.12
N LEU A 320 17.43 -6.25 11.73
CA LEU A 320 16.99 -7.32 12.64
C LEU A 320 16.14 -6.75 13.78
N PHE A 321 16.64 -5.70 14.44
CA PHE A 321 15.94 -5.06 15.55
C PHE A 321 14.61 -4.41 15.11
N ILE A 322 14.59 -3.72 13.97
CA ILE A 322 13.38 -3.09 13.41
C ILE A 322 12.29 -4.14 13.19
N GLY A 323 12.63 -5.26 12.54
CA GLY A 323 11.68 -6.36 12.31
C GLY A 323 11.16 -6.96 13.60
N PHE A 324 12.06 -7.26 14.55
CA PHE A 324 11.70 -7.81 15.86
C PHE A 324 10.76 -6.88 16.63
N ALA A 325 11.13 -5.61 16.79
CA ALA A 325 10.35 -4.63 17.56
C ALA A 325 8.96 -4.40 16.96
N ALA A 326 8.89 -4.21 15.63
CA ALA A 326 7.62 -4.02 14.93
C ALA A 326 6.69 -5.23 15.09
N SER A 327 7.23 -6.44 15.03
CA SER A 327 6.46 -7.67 15.19
C SER A 327 5.78 -7.74 16.56
N ILE A 328 6.51 -7.46 17.63
CA ILE A 328 5.96 -7.47 18.99
C ILE A 328 4.88 -6.39 19.18
N ILE A 329 5.16 -5.17 18.71
CA ILE A 329 4.23 -4.03 18.84
C ILE A 329 2.94 -4.31 18.05
N SER A 330 3.04 -4.78 16.80
CA SER A 330 1.87 -5.09 15.99
C SER A 330 1.06 -6.26 16.56
N ASN A 331 1.70 -7.31 17.07
CA ASN A 331 1.02 -8.45 17.71
C ASN A 331 0.23 -8.01 18.95
N LEU A 332 0.79 -7.10 19.76
CA LEU A 332 0.09 -6.52 20.90
C LEU A 332 -1.08 -5.64 20.45
N ALA A 333 -0.91 -4.86 19.38
CA ALA A 333 -1.95 -3.99 18.85
C ALA A 333 -3.13 -4.76 18.25
N VAL A 334 -2.90 -5.89 17.59
CA VAL A 334 -3.96 -6.81 17.12
C VAL A 334 -4.87 -7.21 18.27
N LYS A 335 -4.31 -7.53 19.44
CA LYS A 335 -5.13 -7.87 20.62
C LYS A 335 -5.80 -6.66 21.24
N ALA A 336 -5.12 -5.50 21.26
CA ALA A 336 -5.68 -4.29 21.82
C ALA A 336 -6.93 -3.85 21.05
N LYS A 337 -6.93 -3.93 19.71
CA LYS A 337 -8.10 -3.56 18.90
C LYS A 337 -9.35 -4.39 19.25
N ASP A 338 -9.18 -5.69 19.50
CA ASP A 338 -10.28 -6.58 19.85
C ASP A 338 -10.90 -6.17 21.22
N LYS A 339 -10.05 -5.77 22.18
CA LYS A 339 -10.50 -5.25 23.47
C LYS A 339 -11.31 -3.95 23.35
N TYR A 340 -10.99 -3.11 22.36
CA TYR A 340 -11.72 -1.86 22.09
C TYR A 340 -12.87 -2.03 21.11
N HIS A 341 -13.25 -3.27 20.78
CA HIS A 341 -14.35 -3.60 19.84
C HIS A 341 -14.21 -2.93 18.47
N LEU A 342 -12.98 -2.72 18.01
CA LEU A 342 -12.69 -2.19 16.68
C LEU A 342 -12.58 -3.34 15.68
N ASP A 343 -13.55 -3.45 14.76
CA ASP A 343 -13.52 -4.47 13.70
C ASP A 343 -12.73 -3.97 12.47
N ASP A 344 -11.41 -3.95 12.60
CA ASP A 344 -10.48 -3.91 11.48
C ASP A 344 -10.23 -5.35 11.06
N THR A 345 -10.95 -5.80 10.03
CA THR A 345 -11.18 -7.23 9.71
C THR A 345 -9.89 -8.03 9.58
N LEU A 346 -8.88 -7.50 8.89
CA LEU A 346 -7.61 -8.18 8.60
C LEU A 346 -6.41 -7.45 9.22
N ASP A 347 -6.61 -6.75 10.32
CA ASP A 347 -5.55 -6.11 11.11
C ASP A 347 -4.70 -5.09 10.33
N VAL A 348 -5.32 -4.34 9.41
CA VAL A 348 -4.59 -3.41 8.53
C VAL A 348 -3.92 -2.28 9.32
N PHE A 349 -4.64 -1.67 10.27
CA PHE A 349 -4.05 -0.61 11.09
C PHE A 349 -2.92 -1.13 12.00
N PRO A 350 -3.07 -2.23 12.75
CA PRO A 350 -1.97 -2.81 13.53
C PRO A 350 -0.73 -3.17 12.71
N CYS A 351 -0.92 -3.73 11.50
CA CYS A 351 0.18 -4.23 10.70
C CYS A 351 0.82 -3.14 9.83
N HIS A 352 0.00 -2.33 9.14
CA HIS A 352 0.51 -1.29 8.22
C HIS A 352 0.62 0.08 8.92
N GLY A 353 -0.41 0.52 9.66
CA GLY A 353 -0.40 1.80 10.35
C GLY A 353 0.69 1.85 11.42
N LEU A 354 0.60 0.99 12.43
CA LEU A 354 1.59 0.94 13.51
C LEU A 354 2.93 0.37 13.04
N GLY A 355 2.94 -0.64 12.16
CA GLY A 355 4.17 -1.13 11.55
C GLY A 355 4.95 -0.03 10.83
N GLY A 356 4.25 0.83 10.07
CA GLY A 356 4.84 2.00 9.41
C GLY A 356 5.36 3.04 10.39
N ILE A 357 4.59 3.34 11.46
CA ILE A 357 5.02 4.27 12.53
C ILE A 357 6.31 3.78 13.19
N VAL A 358 6.35 2.50 13.60
CA VAL A 358 7.55 1.90 14.21
C VAL A 358 8.73 1.98 13.24
N GLY A 359 8.50 1.66 11.96
CA GLY A 359 9.52 1.79 10.92
C GLY A 359 10.06 3.20 10.81
N MET A 360 9.20 4.21 10.71
CA MET A 360 9.59 5.62 10.61
C MET A 360 10.34 6.12 11.84
N ILE A 361 9.89 5.77 13.05
CA ILE A 361 10.60 6.13 14.31
C ILE A 361 11.99 5.53 14.30
N LEU A 362 12.11 4.23 13.99
CA LEU A 362 13.38 3.53 14.01
C LEU A 362 14.29 3.92 12.83
N THR A 363 13.73 4.41 11.72
CA THR A 363 14.52 5.09 10.67
C THR A 363 15.18 6.35 11.22
N GLY A 364 14.41 7.22 11.89
CA GLY A 364 14.95 8.43 12.53
C GLY A 364 15.98 8.12 13.62
N VAL A 365 15.89 6.95 14.25
CA VAL A 365 16.88 6.50 15.25
C VAL A 365 18.13 5.94 14.58
N PHE A 366 18.02 5.03 13.61
CA PHE A 366 19.10 4.20 13.11
C PHE A 366 19.63 4.56 11.72
N ALA A 367 19.06 5.57 11.05
CA ALA A 367 19.58 6.01 9.75
C ALA A 367 21.07 6.38 9.87
N LYS A 368 21.89 5.73 9.02
CA LYS A 368 23.34 5.88 9.04
C LYS A 368 23.70 7.35 8.86
N ASP A 369 24.66 7.80 9.65
CA ASP A 369 25.26 9.15 9.63
C ASP A 369 24.32 10.32 10.00
N VAL A 370 23.00 10.12 10.13
CA VAL A 370 22.02 11.20 10.39
C VAL A 370 20.99 10.86 11.49
N GLY A 371 20.95 9.63 11.97
CA GLY A 371 20.01 9.17 12.98
C GLY A 371 20.44 9.50 14.41
N LEU A 372 19.51 9.38 15.33
CA LEU A 372 19.73 9.63 16.76
C LEU A 372 20.85 8.76 17.34
N PHE A 373 20.97 7.50 16.92
CA PHE A 373 22.02 6.57 17.33
C PHE A 373 23.43 7.08 16.99
N TYR A 374 23.54 7.89 15.93
CA TYR A 374 24.81 8.52 15.51
C TYR A 374 25.00 9.93 16.07
N GLY A 375 24.19 10.35 17.06
CA GLY A 375 24.30 11.64 17.73
C GLY A 375 23.53 12.80 17.08
N HIS A 376 22.71 12.54 16.07
CA HIS A 376 21.93 13.55 15.36
C HIS A 376 20.47 13.56 15.78
N THR A 377 20.04 14.60 16.49
CA THR A 377 18.66 14.71 16.99
C THR A 377 17.68 15.30 15.98
N THR A 378 18.15 16.13 15.06
CA THR A 378 17.31 16.90 14.15
C THR A 378 16.46 16.00 13.26
N THR A 379 17.04 14.99 12.59
CA THR A 379 16.33 14.03 11.75
C THR A 379 15.26 13.31 12.55
N PHE A 380 15.59 12.84 13.76
CA PHE A 380 14.65 12.15 14.63
C PHE A 380 13.44 13.03 15.01
N LEU A 381 13.68 14.29 15.38
CA LEU A 381 12.61 15.23 15.75
C LEU A 381 11.72 15.55 14.53
N TYR A 382 12.29 15.72 13.34
CA TYR A 382 11.48 15.90 12.13
C TYR A 382 10.68 14.66 11.78
N HIS A 383 11.21 13.46 12.00
CA HIS A 383 10.45 12.23 11.86
C HIS A 383 9.23 12.21 12.78
N LEU A 384 9.37 12.57 14.06
CA LEU A 384 8.24 12.64 14.98
C LEU A 384 7.18 13.67 14.56
N LEU A 385 7.62 14.84 14.11
CA LEU A 385 6.72 15.86 13.59
C LEU A 385 6.02 15.41 12.30
N GLY A 386 6.74 14.82 11.37
CA GLY A 386 6.19 14.25 10.14
C GLY A 386 5.17 13.14 10.40
N LEU A 387 5.46 12.26 11.37
CA LEU A 387 4.53 11.23 11.80
C LEU A 387 3.20 11.82 12.30
N LEU A 388 3.27 12.87 13.12
CA LEU A 388 2.07 13.55 13.62
C LEU A 388 1.25 14.15 12.46
N ILE A 389 1.92 14.90 11.56
CA ILE A 389 1.26 15.53 10.41
C ILE A 389 0.61 14.48 9.50
N VAL A 390 1.35 13.44 9.14
CA VAL A 390 0.84 12.35 8.27
C VAL A 390 -0.32 11.62 8.94
N SER A 391 -0.24 11.34 10.24
CA SER A 391 -1.31 10.65 10.99
C SER A 391 -2.61 11.47 10.99
N VAL A 392 -2.52 12.74 11.35
CA VAL A 392 -3.69 13.64 11.41
C VAL A 392 -4.28 13.85 10.02
N TYR A 393 -3.44 14.13 9.03
CA TYR A 393 -3.88 14.35 7.66
C TYR A 393 -4.57 13.10 7.07
N THR A 394 -3.95 11.95 7.22
CA THR A 394 -4.46 10.73 6.61
C THR A 394 -5.73 10.24 7.28
N PHE A 395 -5.75 10.21 8.61
CA PHE A 395 -6.95 9.80 9.34
C PHE A 395 -8.11 10.76 9.10
N GLY A 396 -7.90 12.05 9.34
CA GLY A 396 -8.93 13.08 9.18
C GLY A 396 -9.42 13.21 7.74
N GLY A 397 -8.48 13.24 6.79
CA GLY A 397 -8.80 13.29 5.36
C GLY A 397 -9.57 12.05 4.90
N SER A 398 -9.12 10.85 5.26
CA SER A 398 -9.83 9.61 4.91
C SER A 398 -11.21 9.54 5.54
N TYR A 399 -11.35 9.97 6.79
CA TYR A 399 -12.66 10.05 7.47
C TYR A 399 -13.64 10.94 6.68
N ILE A 400 -13.19 12.13 6.25
CA ILE A 400 -13.98 13.04 5.41
C ILE A 400 -14.34 12.38 4.07
N LEU A 401 -13.37 11.73 3.40
CA LEU A 401 -13.60 11.08 2.10
C LEU A 401 -14.60 9.93 2.21
N TYR A 402 -14.57 9.12 3.30
CA TYR A 402 -15.61 8.13 3.53
C TYR A 402 -17.00 8.76 3.69
N LYS A 403 -17.10 9.85 4.46
CA LYS A 403 -18.38 10.57 4.63
C LYS A 403 -18.88 11.18 3.32
N LEU A 404 -17.99 11.69 2.48
CA LEU A 404 -18.35 12.18 1.14
C LEU A 404 -18.80 11.03 0.23
N THR A 405 -18.09 9.90 0.25
CA THR A 405 -18.48 8.70 -0.48
C THR A 405 -19.87 8.23 -0.07
N GLU A 406 -20.14 8.17 1.24
CA GLU A 406 -21.42 7.74 1.79
C GLU A 406 -22.61 8.59 1.32
N LYS A 407 -22.40 9.91 1.12
CA LYS A 407 -23.43 10.81 0.57
C LYS A 407 -23.79 10.49 -0.89
N VAL A 408 -22.85 9.94 -1.66
CA VAL A 408 -23.04 9.59 -3.07
C VAL A 408 -23.50 8.15 -3.23
N VAL A 409 -22.86 7.24 -2.52
CA VAL A 409 -23.16 5.79 -2.55
C VAL A 409 -23.06 5.24 -1.13
N PRO A 410 -24.09 4.53 -0.62
CA PRO A 410 -24.00 3.91 0.69
C PRO A 410 -22.76 3.02 0.80
N LEU A 411 -21.94 3.23 1.83
CA LEU A 411 -20.69 2.50 2.02
C LEU A 411 -20.91 1.03 2.33
N ARG A 412 -21.81 0.76 3.28
CA ARG A 412 -22.03 -0.59 3.80
C ARG A 412 -23.12 -1.33 3.02
N VAL A 413 -22.96 -2.62 2.84
CA VAL A 413 -23.98 -3.54 2.35
C VAL A 413 -25.11 -3.69 3.38
N SER A 414 -26.26 -4.19 2.96
CA SER A 414 -27.34 -4.53 3.90
C SER A 414 -26.93 -5.72 4.77
N LEU A 415 -27.59 -5.88 5.92
CA LEU A 415 -27.35 -7.03 6.81
C LEU A 415 -27.55 -8.36 6.10
N GLN A 416 -28.58 -8.45 5.22
CA GLN A 416 -28.82 -9.67 4.46
C GLN A 416 -27.70 -9.98 3.47
N GLU A 417 -27.19 -8.97 2.74
CA GLU A 417 -26.04 -9.15 1.83
C GLU A 417 -24.78 -9.59 2.59
N GLU A 418 -24.55 -9.09 3.80
CA GLU A 418 -23.44 -9.50 4.67
C GLU A 418 -23.59 -10.96 5.13
N ILE A 419 -24.83 -11.38 5.46
CA ILE A 419 -25.13 -12.76 5.86
C ILE A 419 -24.97 -13.73 4.67
N ASP A 420 -25.47 -13.36 3.49
CA ASP A 420 -25.44 -14.20 2.29
C ASP A 420 -24.02 -14.27 1.66
N GLY A 421 -23.22 -13.24 1.87
CA GLY A 421 -21.85 -13.12 1.37
C GLY A 421 -21.74 -12.27 0.11
N LEU A 422 -20.62 -11.54 0.02
CA LEU A 422 -20.42 -10.53 -1.01
C LEU A 422 -20.05 -11.12 -2.38
N ASP A 423 -19.51 -12.32 -2.44
CA ASP A 423 -19.20 -13.00 -3.70
C ASP A 423 -20.48 -13.15 -4.54
N TYR A 424 -21.53 -13.64 -3.93
CA TYR A 424 -22.81 -13.80 -4.61
C TYR A 424 -23.59 -12.48 -4.75
N THR A 425 -23.70 -11.72 -3.68
CA THR A 425 -24.61 -10.55 -3.66
C THR A 425 -24.08 -9.36 -4.44
N GLN A 426 -22.76 -9.20 -4.53
CA GLN A 426 -22.14 -8.09 -5.26
C GLN A 426 -21.69 -8.49 -6.68
N HIS A 427 -21.32 -9.78 -6.90
CA HIS A 427 -20.66 -10.23 -8.14
C HIS A 427 -21.41 -11.38 -8.84
N GLY A 428 -22.35 -12.07 -8.17
CA GLY A 428 -23.06 -13.22 -8.72
C GLY A 428 -22.17 -14.46 -8.84
N GLU A 429 -21.04 -14.49 -8.12
CA GLU A 429 -20.04 -15.55 -8.16
C GLU A 429 -20.01 -16.33 -6.86
N VAL A 430 -19.51 -17.56 -6.88
CA VAL A 430 -19.42 -18.42 -5.69
C VAL A 430 -18.12 -19.21 -5.73
N TYR A 431 -17.31 -19.10 -4.68
CA TYR A 431 -16.15 -19.95 -4.48
C TYR A 431 -16.57 -21.36 -4.02
N LYS A 432 -16.52 -22.33 -4.94
CA LYS A 432 -16.82 -23.73 -4.65
C LYS A 432 -15.54 -24.56 -4.64
N LEU A 433 -15.12 -25.03 -3.46
CA LEU A 433 -14.28 -26.21 -3.39
C LEU A 433 -15.19 -27.43 -3.55
N LYS A 434 -15.08 -28.16 -4.67
CA LYS A 434 -15.72 -29.48 -4.78
C LYS A 434 -15.22 -30.37 -3.65
N LYS A 435 -16.14 -30.93 -2.85
CA LYS A 435 -15.78 -32.01 -1.94
C LYS A 435 -15.35 -33.20 -2.78
N PRO A 436 -14.29 -33.96 -2.39
CA PRO A 436 -13.94 -35.20 -3.05
C PRO A 436 -15.19 -36.11 -3.11
N GLY A 437 -15.64 -36.49 -4.33
CA GLY A 437 -16.80 -37.35 -4.57
C GLY A 437 -18.12 -36.66 -4.95
N GLN A 438 -18.18 -35.34 -5.11
CA GLN A 438 -19.31 -34.66 -5.75
C GLN A 438 -18.91 -34.30 -7.20
N GLN A 439 -19.51 -35.01 -8.17
CA GLN A 439 -19.48 -34.70 -9.59
C GLN A 439 -20.36 -33.48 -9.90
#